data_e0a175613c549af991ba5a0143ed7e0e
#
_entry.id   e0a175613c549af991ba5a0143ed7e0e
#
_cell.length_a   1.000
_cell.length_b   1.000
_cell.length_c   1.000
_cell.angle_alpha   90.00
_cell.angle_beta   90.00
_cell.angle_gamma   90.00
#
_symmetry.space_group_name_H-M   'P 1'
#
loop_
_entity.id
_entity.type
_entity.pdbx_description
1 polymer ?
#
loop_
_entity_poly.entity_id
_entity_poly.type
_entity_poly.pdbx_seq_one_letter_code
_entity_poly.pdbx_strand_id
1 'polypeptide(L)'
;MKNKFVKAIFAIVLGSALFTSCKPKNSGDAVSGDAAQKAYVAPGKYDEFYNFVSGGFSGQLSVYGLPSGRLFRVIPVFSVDPEKGWGYSEETKPMLNTSNGFVPWDDLHHTELSQTNGEVDGRWVFGNANNTPRIARIDLKTFTTKEIIELPNSAGNHSSPFITENTEYVVAGTRFSVPPDNSNGDIPINTYKQNFKGHLSFVKVGKEGQMDIAFQIQCPGVNFD
;
A
#
# COMPACT_ATOMS: atom_id res chain seq x y z
N MET A 1 31.96 -59.26 33.01
CA MET A 1 31.17 -58.84 31.88
C MET A 1 29.77 -58.33 32.23
N LYS A 2 29.10 -58.74 33.28
CA LYS A 2 27.73 -58.35 33.69
C LYS A 2 27.60 -56.83 34.08
N ASN A 3 28.64 -56.25 34.71
CA ASN A 3 28.54 -54.83 35.17
C ASN A 3 28.69 -53.78 34.11
N LYS A 4 29.18 -54.05 32.89
CA LYS A 4 29.27 -53.11 31.81
C LYS A 4 27.94 -52.97 31.07
N PHE A 5 27.17 -54.05 30.98
CA PHE A 5 25.85 -54.06 30.36
C PHE A 5 24.81 -53.26 31.15
N VAL A 6 24.84 -53.41 32.49
CA VAL A 6 23.91 -52.66 33.36
C VAL A 6 24.16 -51.15 33.34
N LYS A 7 25.43 -50.73 33.26
CA LYS A 7 25.79 -49.31 33.15
C LYS A 7 25.38 -48.70 31.80
N ALA A 8 25.46 -49.49 30.72
CA ALA A 8 25.03 -49.04 29.40
C ALA A 8 23.48 -48.87 29.30
N ILE A 9 22.73 -49.79 29.91
CA ILE A 9 21.27 -49.71 29.97
C ILE A 9 20.83 -48.50 30.81
N PHE A 10 21.50 -48.23 31.94
CA PHE A 10 21.20 -47.07 32.79
C PHE A 10 21.50 -45.74 32.09
N ALA A 11 22.55 -45.65 31.28
CA ALA A 11 22.88 -44.45 30.49
C ALA A 11 21.89 -44.21 29.36
N ILE A 12 21.37 -45.25 28.72
CA ILE A 12 20.37 -45.15 27.66
C ILE A 12 19.00 -44.74 28.23
N VAL A 13 18.62 -45.25 29.41
CA VAL A 13 17.36 -44.86 30.06
C VAL A 13 17.42 -43.42 30.59
N LEU A 14 18.59 -42.97 31.10
CA LEU A 14 18.75 -41.55 31.50
C LEU A 14 18.80 -40.61 30.33
N GLY A 15 19.40 -41.01 29.20
CA GLY A 15 19.43 -40.22 27.97
C GLY A 15 18.05 -40.04 27.33
N SER A 16 17.22 -41.08 27.35
CA SER A 16 15.86 -41.02 26.82
C SER A 16 14.90 -40.19 27.68
N ALA A 17 15.15 -40.08 28.99
CA ALA A 17 14.35 -39.24 29.89
C ALA A 17 14.59 -37.73 29.67
N LEU A 18 15.77 -37.37 29.13
CA LEU A 18 16.07 -35.95 28.84
C LEU A 18 15.41 -35.44 27.58
N PHE A 19 14.99 -36.32 26.65
CA PHE A 19 14.30 -35.92 25.41
C PHE A 19 12.78 -35.85 25.53
N THR A 20 12.20 -36.30 26.67
CA THR A 20 10.75 -36.24 26.87
C THR A 20 10.28 -35.00 27.60
N SER A 21 11.18 -34.04 27.90
CA SER A 21 10.86 -32.85 28.69
C SER A 21 10.32 -31.67 27.88
N CYS A 22 10.17 -31.77 26.57
CA CYS A 22 9.61 -30.72 25.72
C CYS A 22 8.30 -31.16 25.07
N LYS A 23 7.40 -31.81 25.78
CA LYS A 23 6.00 -31.76 25.39
C LYS A 23 5.42 -30.42 25.87
N PRO A 24 4.86 -29.58 24.99
CA PRO A 24 4.12 -28.42 25.47
C PRO A 24 3.01 -28.97 26.37
N LYS A 25 3.02 -28.61 27.65
CA LYS A 25 1.86 -28.81 28.52
C LYS A 25 0.68 -28.20 27.79
N ASN A 26 -0.29 -28.98 27.41
CA ASN A 26 -1.63 -28.47 27.13
C ASN A 26 -2.14 -27.89 28.46
N SER A 27 -1.79 -26.64 28.72
CA SER A 27 -2.48 -25.86 29.72
C SER A 27 -3.82 -25.46 29.08
N GLY A 28 -4.85 -26.23 29.39
CA GLY A 28 -6.21 -25.77 29.18
C GLY A 28 -6.34 -24.36 29.74
N ASP A 29 -7.05 -23.51 29.03
CA ASP A 29 -7.51 -22.18 29.45
C ASP A 29 -6.53 -21.00 29.42
N ALA A 30 -5.42 -21.06 28.72
CA ALA A 30 -4.72 -19.83 28.38
C ALA A 30 -5.28 -19.25 27.08
N VAL A 31 -6.09 -18.20 27.19
CA VAL A 31 -6.64 -17.41 26.08
C VAL A 31 -5.53 -16.94 25.11
N SER A 32 -4.30 -16.82 25.58
CA SER A 32 -3.11 -16.46 24.79
C SER A 32 -2.63 -17.57 23.83
N GLY A 33 -2.86 -18.83 24.10
CA GLY A 33 -2.41 -19.94 23.25
C GLY A 33 -3.12 -20.02 21.92
N ASP A 34 -4.39 -19.69 21.89
CA ASP A 34 -5.21 -19.73 20.68
C ASP A 34 -4.83 -18.61 19.69
N ALA A 35 -4.52 -17.43 20.19
CA ALA A 35 -4.09 -16.30 19.34
C ALA A 35 -2.77 -16.58 18.61
N ALA A 36 -1.80 -17.18 19.29
CA ALA A 36 -0.53 -17.55 18.69
C ALA A 36 -0.69 -18.64 17.61
N GLN A 37 -1.60 -19.61 17.83
CA GLN A 37 -1.91 -20.64 16.85
C GLN A 37 -2.60 -20.08 15.62
N LYS A 38 -3.51 -19.14 15.79
CA LYS A 38 -4.21 -18.45 14.69
C LYS A 38 -3.28 -17.62 13.81
N ALA A 39 -2.21 -17.07 14.39
CA ALA A 39 -1.21 -16.30 13.66
C ALA A 39 -0.05 -17.15 13.11
N TYR A 40 0.00 -18.45 13.43
CA TYR A 40 1.11 -19.30 13.04
C TYR A 40 1.02 -19.71 11.57
N VAL A 41 2.07 -19.37 10.82
CA VAL A 41 2.31 -19.89 9.47
C VAL A 41 3.62 -20.67 9.48
N ALA A 42 3.56 -21.95 9.14
CA ALA A 42 4.71 -22.84 9.18
C ALA A 42 5.83 -22.36 8.22
N PRO A 43 7.12 -22.62 8.55
CA PRO A 43 8.22 -22.33 7.65
C PRO A 43 8.01 -22.95 6.27
N GLY A 44 8.28 -22.15 5.21
CA GLY A 44 8.07 -22.57 3.82
C GLY A 44 6.62 -22.51 3.33
N LYS A 45 5.69 -22.03 4.14
CA LYS A 45 4.31 -21.76 3.74
C LYS A 45 4.09 -20.25 3.55
N TYR A 46 3.17 -19.92 2.65
CA TYR A 46 2.72 -18.55 2.42
C TYR A 46 1.59 -18.20 3.39
N ASP A 47 1.45 -16.91 3.65
CA ASP A 47 0.25 -16.38 4.27
C ASP A 47 -0.96 -16.56 3.35
N GLU A 48 -2.14 -16.64 3.92
CA GLU A 48 -3.38 -16.85 3.17
C GLU A 48 -3.80 -15.58 2.43
N PHE A 49 -3.57 -14.42 3.06
CA PHE A 49 -3.89 -13.11 2.49
C PHE A 49 -2.71 -12.14 2.64
N TYR A 50 -2.73 -11.09 1.82
CA TYR A 50 -1.83 -9.95 1.95
C TYR A 50 -2.64 -8.68 2.18
N ASN A 51 -2.23 -7.90 3.18
CA ASN A 51 -2.82 -6.62 3.51
C ASN A 51 -1.88 -5.50 3.04
N PHE A 52 -2.42 -4.58 2.24
CA PHE A 52 -1.71 -3.43 1.69
C PHE A 52 -2.06 -2.20 2.52
N VAL A 53 -1.10 -1.70 3.28
CA VAL A 53 -1.30 -0.62 4.25
C VAL A 53 -0.52 0.60 3.81
N SER A 54 -1.24 1.70 3.59
CA SER A 54 -0.60 2.99 3.33
C SER A 54 0.20 3.43 4.56
N GLY A 55 1.41 3.90 4.35
CA GLY A 55 2.29 4.39 5.41
C GLY A 55 2.04 5.85 5.78
N GLY A 56 1.02 6.49 5.22
CA GLY A 56 0.73 7.90 5.46
C GLY A 56 1.94 8.77 5.12
N PHE A 57 2.38 9.55 6.08
CA PHE A 57 3.51 10.48 5.92
C PHE A 57 4.86 9.85 5.57
N SER A 58 5.01 8.52 5.63
CA SER A 58 6.21 7.85 5.12
C SER A 58 6.27 7.81 3.60
N GLY A 59 5.15 8.04 2.91
CA GLY A 59 5.04 7.94 1.45
C GLY A 59 5.25 6.53 0.89
N GLN A 60 5.09 5.51 1.73
CA GLN A 60 5.38 4.11 1.42
C GLN A 60 4.14 3.24 1.55
N LEU A 61 4.13 2.12 0.84
CA LEU A 61 3.14 1.06 0.96
C LEU A 61 3.77 -0.13 1.67
N SER A 62 3.19 -0.55 2.79
CA SER A 62 3.61 -1.74 3.52
C SER A 62 2.71 -2.92 3.19
N VAL A 63 3.31 -4.10 2.98
CA VAL A 63 2.59 -5.34 2.68
C VAL A 63 2.79 -6.30 3.84
N TYR A 64 1.70 -6.67 4.49
CA TYR A 64 1.69 -7.63 5.59
C TYR A 64 1.00 -8.92 5.19
N GLY A 65 1.62 -10.04 5.57
CA GLY A 65 0.99 -11.35 5.43
C GLY A 65 -0.02 -11.61 6.55
N LEU A 66 -1.14 -12.21 6.25
CA LEU A 66 -2.16 -12.63 7.19
C LEU A 66 -2.40 -14.14 7.05
N PRO A 67 -2.49 -14.89 8.14
CA PRO A 67 -2.66 -14.45 9.52
C PRO A 67 -1.38 -14.11 10.29
N SER A 68 -0.18 -14.28 9.72
CA SER A 68 1.08 -14.18 10.48
C SER A 68 1.40 -12.77 11.01
N GLY A 69 0.89 -11.72 10.39
CA GLY A 69 1.25 -10.33 10.70
C GLY A 69 2.67 -9.96 10.26
N ARG A 70 3.35 -10.82 9.48
CA ARG A 70 4.73 -10.54 9.03
C ARG A 70 4.76 -9.41 8.03
N LEU A 71 5.67 -8.47 8.24
CA LEU A 71 6.00 -7.47 7.21
C LEU A 71 6.71 -8.18 6.04
N PHE A 72 6.05 -8.26 4.91
CA PHE A 72 6.55 -8.92 3.72
C PHE A 72 7.40 -7.97 2.87
N ARG A 73 6.91 -6.73 2.67
CA ARG A 73 7.56 -5.75 1.80
C ARG A 73 7.21 -4.33 2.23
N VAL A 74 8.15 -3.41 2.03
CA VAL A 74 7.90 -1.96 2.02
C VAL A 74 8.23 -1.45 0.63
N ILE A 75 7.27 -0.78 0.00
CA ILE A 75 7.36 -0.27 -1.37
C ILE A 75 7.37 1.25 -1.30
N PRO A 76 8.44 1.94 -1.77
CA PRO A 76 8.44 3.38 -1.86
C PRO A 76 7.51 3.82 -2.99
N VAL A 77 6.69 4.84 -2.72
CA VAL A 77 5.71 5.40 -3.67
C VAL A 77 5.96 6.89 -3.82
N PHE A 78 5.53 7.68 -2.84
CA PHE A 78 5.76 9.13 -2.78
C PHE A 78 6.87 9.45 -1.77
N SER A 79 7.95 8.71 -1.82
CA SER A 79 9.15 8.89 -1.01
C SER A 79 10.37 8.45 -1.80
N VAL A 80 11.54 8.96 -1.46
CA VAL A 80 12.78 8.41 -1.98
C VAL A 80 13.24 7.22 -1.13
N ASP A 81 13.93 6.26 -1.76
CA ASP A 81 14.51 5.10 -1.08
C ASP A 81 15.92 4.84 -1.65
N PRO A 82 16.98 5.29 -0.94
CA PRO A 82 18.36 5.14 -1.41
C PRO A 82 18.80 3.69 -1.55
N GLU A 83 18.34 2.79 -0.67
CA GLU A 83 18.73 1.38 -0.71
C GLU A 83 18.23 0.68 -1.98
N LYS A 84 17.07 1.08 -2.47
CA LYS A 84 16.46 0.55 -3.70
C LYS A 84 16.73 1.41 -4.93
N GLY A 85 17.39 2.56 -4.78
CA GLY A 85 17.63 3.53 -5.85
C GLY A 85 16.37 4.27 -6.31
N TRP A 86 15.22 4.08 -5.60
CA TRP A 86 13.97 4.75 -5.93
C TRP A 86 14.06 6.26 -5.69
N GLY A 87 13.69 7.04 -6.71
CA GLY A 87 13.78 8.50 -6.69
C GLY A 87 15.19 9.05 -6.96
N TYR A 88 16.18 8.18 -7.20
CA TYR A 88 17.55 8.59 -7.51
C TYR A 88 18.01 8.18 -8.92
N SER A 89 17.46 7.08 -9.46
CA SER A 89 17.79 6.63 -10.80
C SER A 89 17.17 7.52 -11.88
N GLU A 90 17.72 7.49 -13.08
CA GLU A 90 17.17 8.18 -14.25
C GLU A 90 15.74 7.71 -14.59
N GLU A 91 15.43 6.46 -14.29
CA GLU A 91 14.11 5.87 -14.51
C GLU A 91 13.09 6.35 -13.47
N THR A 92 13.46 6.36 -12.18
CA THR A 92 12.49 6.54 -11.09
C THR A 92 12.39 7.98 -10.60
N LYS A 93 13.47 8.78 -10.70
CA LYS A 93 13.47 10.18 -10.30
C LYS A 93 12.41 11.02 -11.02
N PRO A 94 12.20 10.87 -12.35
CA PRO A 94 11.16 11.61 -13.06
C PRO A 94 9.73 11.32 -12.57
N MET A 95 9.48 10.14 -12.01
CA MET A 95 8.16 9.79 -11.47
C MET A 95 7.76 10.65 -10.26
N LEU A 96 8.74 11.25 -9.58
CA LEU A 96 8.49 12.14 -8.44
C LEU A 96 8.43 13.62 -8.83
N ASN A 97 8.54 13.94 -10.12
CA ASN A 97 8.31 15.30 -10.60
C ASN A 97 6.83 15.64 -10.62
N THR A 98 6.54 16.91 -10.37
CA THR A 98 5.23 17.53 -10.50
C THR A 98 5.35 18.78 -11.38
N SER A 99 4.25 19.42 -11.69
CA SER A 99 4.24 20.75 -12.34
C SER A 99 5.03 21.81 -11.56
N ASN A 100 5.20 21.60 -10.25
CA ASN A 100 5.98 22.48 -9.36
C ASN A 100 7.44 22.02 -9.17
N GLY A 101 7.92 21.04 -9.93
CA GLY A 101 9.26 20.51 -9.87
C GLY A 101 9.37 19.16 -9.14
N PHE A 102 10.57 18.81 -8.70
CA PHE A 102 10.84 17.55 -8.00
C PHE A 102 10.28 17.58 -6.57
N VAL A 103 9.25 16.75 -6.32
CA VAL A 103 8.61 16.59 -5.01
C VAL A 103 8.84 15.16 -4.53
N PRO A 104 9.97 14.92 -3.80
CA PRO A 104 10.43 13.58 -3.43
C PRO A 104 9.64 12.95 -2.28
N TRP A 105 8.64 13.65 -1.76
CA TRP A 105 7.85 13.18 -0.63
C TRP A 105 6.38 13.62 -0.74
N ASP A 106 5.49 12.75 -0.31
CA ASP A 106 4.09 13.06 -0.03
C ASP A 106 3.50 11.98 0.90
N ASP A 107 2.33 12.26 1.43
CA ASP A 107 1.53 11.33 2.21
C ASP A 107 0.80 10.36 1.27
N LEU A 108 1.23 9.08 1.25
CA LEU A 108 0.43 8.02 0.62
C LEU A 108 -0.76 7.72 1.53
N HIS A 109 -1.96 8.11 1.12
CA HIS A 109 -3.10 8.16 2.03
C HIS A 109 -4.04 6.96 1.87
N HIS A 110 -4.78 6.88 0.79
CA HIS A 110 -5.67 5.76 0.51
C HIS A 110 -5.13 4.87 -0.59
N THR A 111 -5.42 3.58 -0.48
CA THR A 111 -5.04 2.59 -1.48
C THR A 111 -6.24 1.74 -1.86
N GLU A 112 -6.32 1.35 -3.14
CA GLU A 112 -7.35 0.48 -3.66
C GLU A 112 -6.76 -0.57 -4.60
N LEU A 113 -7.30 -1.79 -4.58
CA LEU A 113 -6.84 -2.90 -5.40
C LEU A 113 -7.56 -2.92 -6.75
N SER A 114 -6.83 -3.32 -7.80
CA SER A 114 -7.45 -3.57 -9.11
C SER A 114 -8.44 -4.72 -9.04
N GLN A 115 -9.46 -4.66 -9.91
CA GLN A 115 -10.56 -5.60 -9.96
C GLN A 115 -10.79 -6.11 -11.39
N THR A 116 -11.34 -7.31 -11.47
CA THR A 116 -11.91 -7.90 -12.68
C THR A 116 -13.27 -8.50 -12.31
N ASN A 117 -14.33 -8.04 -12.96
CA ASN A 117 -15.73 -8.41 -12.64
C ASN A 117 -16.09 -8.14 -11.16
N GLY A 118 -15.60 -7.05 -10.60
CA GLY A 118 -15.86 -6.66 -9.22
C GLY A 118 -15.04 -7.41 -8.16
N GLU A 119 -14.20 -8.34 -8.56
CA GLU A 119 -13.35 -9.13 -7.66
C GLU A 119 -11.89 -8.68 -7.75
N VAL A 120 -11.22 -8.62 -6.59
CA VAL A 120 -9.79 -8.29 -6.53
C VAL A 120 -8.97 -9.28 -7.36
N ASP A 121 -8.18 -8.78 -8.29
CA ASP A 121 -7.48 -9.59 -9.29
C ASP A 121 -5.96 -9.70 -9.10
N GLY A 122 -5.41 -8.98 -8.11
CA GLY A 122 -3.99 -9.08 -7.75
C GLY A 122 -3.01 -8.48 -8.77
N ARG A 123 -3.46 -7.67 -9.74
CA ARG A 123 -2.58 -7.03 -10.71
C ARG A 123 -1.90 -5.80 -10.14
N TRP A 124 -2.68 -4.87 -9.60
CA TRP A 124 -2.18 -3.54 -9.19
C TRP A 124 -2.80 -3.07 -7.87
N VAL A 125 -2.06 -2.16 -7.21
CA VAL A 125 -2.58 -1.26 -6.18
C VAL A 125 -2.47 0.16 -6.71
N PHE A 126 -3.52 0.94 -6.54
CA PHE A 126 -3.51 2.38 -6.79
C PHE A 126 -3.49 3.11 -5.47
N GLY A 127 -2.79 4.23 -5.41
CA GLY A 127 -2.71 5.04 -4.20
C GLY A 127 -2.67 6.53 -4.53
N ASN A 128 -3.33 7.33 -3.71
CA ASN A 128 -3.36 8.79 -3.86
C ASN A 128 -2.33 9.48 -2.97
N ALA A 129 -1.80 10.58 -3.46
CA ALA A 129 -1.04 11.53 -2.67
C ALA A 129 -1.96 12.58 -2.05
N ASN A 130 -1.82 12.80 -0.75
CA ASN A 130 -2.72 13.67 0.00
C ASN A 130 -2.46 15.16 -0.22
N ASN A 131 -1.20 15.56 -0.44
CA ASN A 131 -0.79 16.97 -0.48
C ASN A 131 -0.42 17.45 -1.89
N THR A 132 -0.30 16.53 -2.84
CA THR A 132 -0.16 16.82 -4.27
C THR A 132 -1.22 16.06 -5.06
N PRO A 133 -1.65 16.54 -6.24
CA PRO A 133 -2.70 15.87 -6.99
C PRO A 133 -2.17 14.66 -7.78
N ARG A 134 -1.49 13.73 -7.10
CA ARG A 134 -0.88 12.57 -7.75
C ARG A 134 -1.61 11.27 -7.45
N ILE A 135 -1.60 10.38 -8.43
CA ILE A 135 -2.01 8.98 -8.28
C ILE A 135 -0.85 8.10 -8.70
N ALA A 136 -0.55 7.08 -7.91
CA ALA A 136 0.44 6.07 -8.19
C ALA A 136 -0.20 4.73 -8.52
N ARG A 137 0.45 3.96 -9.39
CA ARG A 137 0.17 2.55 -9.64
C ARG A 137 1.36 1.69 -9.23
N ILE A 138 1.09 0.74 -8.37
CA ILE A 138 2.04 -0.26 -7.88
C ILE A 138 1.72 -1.60 -8.53
N ASP A 139 2.71 -2.23 -9.14
CA ASP A 139 2.59 -3.55 -9.76
C ASP A 139 2.80 -4.65 -8.71
N LEU A 140 1.83 -5.54 -8.55
CA LEU A 140 1.87 -6.60 -7.56
C LEU A 140 2.67 -7.83 -7.99
N LYS A 141 3.01 -7.96 -9.27
CA LYS A 141 3.90 -9.01 -9.75
C LYS A 141 5.36 -8.73 -9.33
N THR A 142 5.74 -7.46 -9.29
CA THR A 142 7.11 -7.04 -8.98
C THR A 142 7.22 -6.34 -7.62
N PHE A 143 6.11 -5.95 -7.01
CA PHE A 143 6.05 -5.13 -5.80
C PHE A 143 6.84 -3.82 -5.94
N THR A 144 6.65 -3.14 -7.06
CA THR A 144 7.30 -1.86 -7.36
C THR A 144 6.30 -0.85 -7.90
N THR A 145 6.50 0.42 -7.55
CA THR A 145 5.78 1.53 -8.18
C THR A 145 6.21 1.64 -9.65
N LYS A 146 5.24 1.68 -10.55
CA LYS A 146 5.47 1.68 -12.00
C LYS A 146 5.13 2.98 -12.68
N GLU A 147 4.22 3.74 -12.08
CA GLU A 147 3.75 4.97 -12.69
C GLU A 147 3.19 5.91 -11.63
N ILE A 148 3.43 7.18 -11.80
CA ILE A 148 2.81 8.26 -11.02
C ILE A 148 2.37 9.32 -12.02
N ILE A 149 1.10 9.70 -11.96
CA ILE A 149 0.54 10.79 -12.76
C ILE A 149 0.09 11.94 -11.86
N GLU A 150 0.10 13.15 -12.40
CA GLU A 150 -0.44 14.36 -11.76
C GLU A 150 -1.79 14.71 -12.39
N LEU A 151 -2.80 14.97 -11.55
CA LEU A 151 -4.14 15.36 -12.00
C LEU A 151 -4.24 16.87 -12.10
N PRO A 152 -4.75 17.41 -13.21
CA PRO A 152 -4.96 18.85 -13.34
C PRO A 152 -6.14 19.33 -12.47
N ASN A 153 -6.24 20.64 -12.29
CA ASN A 153 -7.34 21.29 -11.57
C ASN A 153 -7.57 20.80 -10.14
N SER A 154 -6.50 20.36 -9.49
CA SER A 154 -6.51 19.88 -8.10
C SER A 154 -5.20 20.24 -7.43
N ALA A 155 -5.22 20.53 -6.13
CA ALA A 155 -4.01 20.75 -5.33
C ALA A 155 -3.72 19.58 -4.39
N GLY A 156 -4.50 18.52 -4.43
CA GLY A 156 -4.32 17.30 -3.65
C GLY A 156 -5.51 16.37 -3.82
N ASN A 157 -5.32 15.10 -3.53
CA ASN A 157 -6.35 14.07 -3.61
C ASN A 157 -6.46 13.36 -2.27
N HIS A 158 -7.56 13.52 -1.57
CA HIS A 158 -7.75 12.82 -0.29
C HIS A 158 -8.70 11.64 -0.42
N SER A 159 -9.72 11.74 -1.28
CA SER A 159 -10.64 10.63 -1.51
C SER A 159 -9.92 9.40 -2.07
N SER A 160 -10.38 8.22 -1.70
CA SER A 160 -9.85 6.96 -2.23
C SER A 160 -9.84 6.96 -3.75
N PRO A 161 -8.83 6.36 -4.38
CA PRO A 161 -8.87 6.10 -5.81
C PRO A 161 -9.90 5.01 -6.09
N PHE A 162 -11.16 5.38 -6.33
CA PHE A 162 -12.23 4.43 -6.63
C PHE A 162 -11.96 3.69 -7.93
N ILE A 163 -12.04 2.37 -7.89
CA ILE A 163 -11.76 1.51 -9.05
C ILE A 163 -13.09 1.02 -9.63
N THR A 164 -13.25 1.12 -10.96
CA THR A 164 -14.39 0.52 -11.65
C THR A 164 -14.28 -1.00 -11.69
N GLU A 165 -15.41 -1.69 -11.92
CA GLU A 165 -15.58 -3.14 -11.82
C GLU A 165 -14.51 -3.97 -12.54
N ASN A 166 -13.97 -3.45 -13.66
CA ASN A 166 -12.89 -4.11 -14.42
C ASN A 166 -11.62 -3.25 -14.49
N THR A 167 -11.46 -2.31 -13.59
CA THR A 167 -10.32 -1.39 -13.57
C THR A 167 -10.16 -0.57 -14.86
N GLU A 168 -11.26 -0.28 -15.56
CA GLU A 168 -11.20 0.59 -16.75
C GLU A 168 -10.83 2.02 -16.37
N TYR A 169 -11.28 2.44 -15.16
CA TYR A 169 -10.99 3.76 -14.62
C TYR A 169 -10.61 3.71 -13.15
N VAL A 170 -9.69 4.61 -12.79
CA VAL A 170 -9.47 5.07 -11.42
C VAL A 170 -10.12 6.44 -11.30
N VAL A 171 -11.02 6.62 -10.35
CA VAL A 171 -11.74 7.87 -10.12
C VAL A 171 -11.23 8.52 -8.84
N ALA A 172 -10.78 9.75 -8.91
CA ALA A 172 -10.24 10.49 -7.77
C ALA A 172 -10.91 11.87 -7.63
N GLY A 173 -11.25 12.22 -6.40
CA GLY A 173 -11.78 13.53 -6.04
C GLY A 173 -10.68 14.50 -5.62
N THR A 174 -10.94 15.78 -5.84
CA THR A 174 -10.08 16.87 -5.37
C THR A 174 -10.19 17.01 -3.85
N ARG A 175 -9.05 17.06 -3.16
CA ARG A 175 -9.01 17.47 -1.75
C ARG A 175 -9.04 18.99 -1.64
N PHE A 176 -8.14 19.66 -2.33
CA PHE A 176 -8.06 21.12 -2.36
C PHE A 176 -8.32 21.59 -3.77
N SER A 177 -9.40 22.38 -3.94
CA SER A 177 -9.73 22.97 -5.21
C SER A 177 -8.76 24.09 -5.57
N VAL A 178 -8.54 24.29 -6.86
CA VAL A 178 -7.77 25.40 -7.41
C VAL A 178 -8.60 26.16 -8.43
N PRO A 179 -8.26 27.42 -8.75
CA PRO A 179 -8.85 28.08 -9.90
C PRO A 179 -8.54 27.31 -11.18
N PRO A 180 -9.50 27.11 -12.09
CA PRO A 180 -9.32 26.28 -13.29
C PRO A 180 -8.22 26.74 -14.24
N ASP A 181 -7.87 27.99 -14.20
CA ASP A 181 -6.85 28.61 -15.07
C ASP A 181 -5.48 28.73 -14.41
N ASN A 182 -5.34 28.22 -13.17
CA ASN A 182 -4.12 28.40 -12.36
C ASN A 182 -3.62 29.85 -12.36
N SER A 183 -4.54 30.83 -12.54
CA SER A 183 -4.18 32.23 -12.50
C SER A 183 -3.56 32.54 -11.14
N ASN A 184 -2.30 32.92 -11.14
CA ASN A 184 -1.52 33.25 -9.93
C ASN A 184 -1.89 34.65 -9.39
N GLY A 185 -3.02 35.18 -9.78
CA GLY A 185 -3.50 36.45 -9.26
C GLY A 185 -4.17 36.32 -7.90
N ASP A 186 -4.10 37.38 -7.11
CA ASP A 186 -4.85 37.46 -5.86
C ASP A 186 -6.35 37.36 -6.12
N ILE A 187 -6.98 36.30 -5.59
CA ILE A 187 -8.43 36.11 -5.69
C ILE A 187 -9.05 36.59 -4.40
N PRO A 188 -9.96 37.61 -4.48
CA PRO A 188 -10.64 38.09 -3.28
C PRO A 188 -11.42 36.99 -2.58
N ILE A 189 -11.28 36.92 -1.24
CA ILE A 189 -11.86 35.84 -0.43
C ILE A 189 -13.39 35.71 -0.60
N ASN A 190 -14.08 36.82 -0.86
CA ASN A 190 -15.53 36.80 -1.06
C ASN A 190 -15.96 36.20 -2.41
N THR A 191 -15.02 35.91 -3.32
CA THR A 191 -15.28 35.32 -4.64
C THR A 191 -14.78 33.87 -4.74
N TYR A 192 -14.27 33.31 -3.67
CA TYR A 192 -13.64 31.96 -3.73
C TYR A 192 -14.59 30.88 -4.24
N LYS A 193 -15.89 30.94 -3.88
CA LYS A 193 -16.89 29.94 -4.32
C LYS A 193 -17.11 29.93 -5.83
N GLN A 194 -16.88 31.06 -6.50
CA GLN A 194 -16.97 31.18 -7.95
C GLN A 194 -15.70 30.69 -8.65
N ASN A 195 -14.54 30.91 -8.02
CA ASN A 195 -13.23 30.68 -8.63
C ASN A 195 -12.63 29.29 -8.28
N PHE A 196 -12.87 28.79 -7.06
CA PHE A 196 -12.35 27.48 -6.64
C PHE A 196 -13.40 26.40 -6.85
N LYS A 197 -13.06 25.38 -7.62
CA LYS A 197 -13.95 24.26 -7.96
C LYS A 197 -13.27 22.93 -7.73
N GLY A 198 -14.00 22.00 -7.12
CA GLY A 198 -13.60 20.61 -7.04
C GLY A 198 -13.89 19.86 -8.34
N HIS A 199 -13.14 18.81 -8.58
CA HIS A 199 -13.28 17.96 -9.75
C HIS A 199 -13.25 16.48 -9.36
N LEU A 200 -14.00 15.68 -10.09
CA LEU A 200 -13.78 14.24 -10.17
C LEU A 200 -12.95 13.95 -11.41
N SER A 201 -11.80 13.35 -11.23
CA SER A 201 -10.90 12.96 -12.30
C SER A 201 -11.10 11.49 -12.63
N PHE A 202 -11.31 11.20 -13.92
CA PHE A 202 -11.42 9.84 -14.43
C PHE A 202 -10.13 9.49 -15.16
N VAL A 203 -9.35 8.63 -14.57
CA VAL A 203 -8.09 8.14 -15.11
C VAL A 203 -8.33 6.79 -15.75
N LYS A 204 -8.18 6.72 -17.07
CA LYS A 204 -8.29 5.48 -17.83
C LYS A 204 -7.08 4.61 -17.56
N VAL A 205 -7.32 3.33 -17.30
CA VAL A 205 -6.28 2.31 -17.12
C VAL A 205 -6.25 1.41 -18.34
N GLY A 206 -5.11 1.35 -19.00
CA GLY A 206 -4.90 0.49 -20.15
C GLY A 206 -4.67 -0.96 -19.77
N LYS A 207 -4.57 -1.84 -20.76
CA LYS A 207 -4.41 -3.29 -20.53
C LYS A 207 -3.13 -3.66 -19.77
N GLU A 208 -2.06 -2.90 -19.99
CA GLU A 208 -0.78 -3.09 -19.30
C GLU A 208 -0.67 -2.21 -18.04
N GLY A 209 -1.76 -1.53 -17.68
CA GLY A 209 -1.85 -0.71 -16.48
C GLY A 209 -1.52 0.77 -16.69
N GLN A 210 -1.04 1.21 -17.85
CA GLN A 210 -0.74 2.63 -18.10
C GLN A 210 -1.93 3.51 -17.79
N MET A 211 -1.67 4.67 -17.20
CA MET A 211 -2.69 5.61 -16.73
C MET A 211 -2.73 6.86 -17.59
N ASP A 212 -3.91 7.19 -18.13
CA ASP A 212 -4.15 8.40 -18.90
C ASP A 212 -5.37 9.15 -18.36
N ILE A 213 -5.28 10.47 -18.24
CA ILE A 213 -6.43 11.29 -17.82
C ILE A 213 -7.45 11.31 -18.97
N ALA A 214 -8.58 10.64 -18.75
CA ALA A 214 -9.63 10.57 -19.76
C ALA A 214 -10.48 11.85 -19.81
N PHE A 215 -11.00 12.26 -18.65
CA PHE A 215 -11.79 13.46 -18.49
C PHE A 215 -11.92 13.84 -17.01
N GLN A 216 -12.40 15.05 -16.78
CA GLN A 216 -12.77 15.52 -15.44
C GLN A 216 -14.20 16.06 -15.45
N ILE A 217 -14.88 15.87 -14.33
CA ILE A 217 -16.21 16.47 -14.08
C ILE A 217 -16.04 17.52 -13.00
N GLN A 218 -16.38 18.76 -13.32
CA GLN A 218 -16.43 19.81 -12.32
C GLN A 218 -17.64 19.61 -11.41
N CYS A 219 -17.41 19.65 -10.10
CA CYS A 219 -18.44 19.48 -9.09
C CYS A 219 -18.88 20.85 -8.55
N PRO A 220 -20.00 21.42 -9.01
CA PRO A 220 -20.48 22.71 -8.54
C PRO A 220 -20.73 22.69 -7.04
N GLY A 221 -20.21 23.71 -6.33
CA GLY A 221 -20.37 23.84 -4.88
C GLY A 221 -19.42 22.99 -4.03
N VAL A 222 -18.63 22.10 -4.63
CA VAL A 222 -17.58 21.34 -3.93
C VAL A 222 -16.26 22.09 -4.05
N ASN A 223 -15.72 22.51 -2.92
CA ASN A 223 -14.44 23.23 -2.84
C ASN A 223 -13.36 22.44 -2.10
N PHE A 224 -13.79 21.50 -1.26
CA PHE A 224 -12.96 20.57 -0.48
C PHE A 224 -13.62 19.20 -0.48
N ASP A 225 -12.85 18.18 -0.14
CA ASP A 225 -13.36 16.83 0.12
C ASP A 225 -14.14 16.73 1.44
#